data_1556021584fd863b6bf0279b7f4b9550
#
_entry.id   1556021584fd863b6bf0279b7f4b9550
#
_cell.length_a   1.000
_cell.length_b   1.000
_cell.length_c   1.000
_cell.angle_alpha   90.00
_cell.angle_beta   90.00
_cell.angle_gamma   90.00
#
_symmetry.space_group_name_H-M   'P 1'
#
loop_
_entity.id
_entity.type
_entity.pdbx_description
1 polymer ?
#
loop_
_entity_poly.entity_id
_entity_poly.type
_entity_poly.pdbx_seq_one_letter_code
_entity_poly.pdbx_strand_id
1 'polypeptide(L)'
;MTDIEPNIPPSVESDEPIRAADHSALAAHIVENDLGPDAVRALLGGLPNDEIALIVSAIGSDTHAREVLLWLPPEKSGPILTELDPARAASLLVGMPSDERADLLAAVDRGQRDIIQSHFPAEARSDAARLLNYEPDSAGGLMETEFVAYPERWTVREAIRDLRANQQRYAAIGVQYVYLLDSDSRLTGVAPIRDLMLSAEDRPLSSLVTRRPA
;
A
#
# COMPACT_ATOMS: atom_id res chain seq x y z
N MET A 1 -30.71 -6.10 12.62
CA MET A 1 -29.66 -5.23 12.11
C MET A 1 -29.77 -3.93 12.89
N THR A 2 -28.94 -3.77 13.87
CA THR A 2 -28.91 -2.57 14.72
C THR A 2 -27.98 -1.59 13.98
N ASP A 3 -28.55 -0.50 13.46
CA ASP A 3 -27.80 0.61 12.95
C ASP A 3 -26.98 1.18 14.12
N ILE A 4 -25.69 0.86 14.15
CA ILE A 4 -24.75 1.51 15.05
C ILE A 4 -24.45 2.86 14.40
N GLU A 5 -25.17 3.89 14.82
CA GLU A 5 -24.76 5.25 14.48
C GLU A 5 -23.32 5.45 14.93
N PRO A 6 -22.42 5.91 14.06
CA PRO A 6 -21.06 6.20 14.46
C PRO A 6 -21.09 7.28 15.55
N ASN A 7 -20.62 6.94 16.75
CA ASN A 7 -20.48 7.89 17.84
C ASN A 7 -19.36 8.87 17.48
N ILE A 8 -19.71 9.92 16.72
CA ILE A 8 -18.81 10.98 16.27
C ILE A 8 -18.54 11.88 17.48
N PRO A 9 -17.29 12.12 17.86
CA PRO A 9 -16.98 13.08 18.92
C PRO A 9 -17.56 14.46 18.60
N PRO A 10 -18.12 15.19 19.57
CA PRO A 10 -18.85 16.46 19.35
C PRO A 10 -18.04 17.59 18.71
N SER A 11 -16.71 17.49 18.67
CA SER A 11 -15.81 18.46 18.03
C SER A 11 -15.89 18.50 16.50
N VAL A 12 -16.51 17.51 15.86
CA VAL A 12 -16.59 17.40 14.38
C VAL A 12 -17.83 18.13 13.83
N GLU A 13 -18.79 18.48 14.67
CA GLU A 13 -20.03 19.17 14.28
C GLU A 13 -19.95 20.72 14.34
N SER A 14 -18.79 21.28 14.73
CA SER A 14 -18.62 22.74 14.87
C SER A 14 -17.69 23.31 13.81
N ASP A 15 -18.00 24.51 13.28
CA ASP A 15 -17.13 25.29 12.37
C ASP A 15 -15.85 25.83 13.06
N GLU A 16 -15.58 25.47 14.32
CA GLU A 16 -14.35 25.83 15.01
C GLU A 16 -13.20 24.90 14.63
N PRO A 17 -11.95 25.43 14.46
CA PRO A 17 -10.80 24.60 14.16
C PRO A 17 -10.58 23.55 15.27
N ILE A 18 -10.34 22.31 14.84
CA ILE A 18 -10.15 21.17 15.74
C ILE A 18 -8.88 21.40 16.58
N ARG A 19 -8.97 21.19 17.90
CA ARG A 19 -7.82 21.37 18.80
C ARG A 19 -6.86 20.19 18.66
N ALA A 20 -5.57 20.41 18.95
CA ALA A 20 -4.55 19.35 18.88
C ALA A 20 -4.90 18.09 19.72
N ALA A 21 -5.59 18.27 20.86
CA ALA A 21 -6.11 17.16 21.66
C ALA A 21 -7.19 16.36 20.92
N ASP A 22 -7.97 17.02 20.08
CA ASP A 22 -9.05 16.40 19.30
C ASP A 22 -8.49 15.59 18.11
N HIS A 23 -7.38 16.03 17.48
CA HIS A 23 -6.69 15.24 16.44
C HIS A 23 -6.23 13.88 16.99
N SER A 24 -5.60 13.88 18.17
CA SER A 24 -5.17 12.64 18.81
C SER A 24 -6.36 11.76 19.23
N ALA A 25 -7.46 12.36 19.67
CA ALA A 25 -8.67 11.62 19.99
C ALA A 25 -9.34 11.01 18.77
N LEU A 26 -9.38 11.74 17.64
CA LEU A 26 -9.87 11.22 16.35
C LEU A 26 -8.98 10.11 15.80
N ALA A 27 -7.66 10.27 15.88
CA ALA A 27 -6.71 9.25 15.50
C ALA A 27 -6.88 7.96 16.32
N ALA A 28 -7.02 8.10 17.66
CA ALA A 28 -7.30 6.98 18.54
C ALA A 28 -8.64 6.31 18.21
N HIS A 29 -9.69 7.12 17.96
CA HIS A 29 -11.01 6.62 17.60
C HIS A 29 -10.99 5.77 16.31
N ILE A 30 -10.25 6.21 15.29
CA ILE A 30 -10.07 5.46 14.03
C ILE A 30 -9.43 4.09 14.31
N VAL A 31 -8.34 4.07 15.10
CA VAL A 31 -7.55 2.86 15.35
C VAL A 31 -8.26 1.91 16.33
N GLU A 32 -8.77 2.41 17.44
CA GLU A 32 -9.38 1.58 18.51
C GLU A 32 -10.70 0.93 18.08
N ASN A 33 -11.42 1.56 17.16
CA ASN A 33 -12.68 1.02 16.64
C ASN A 33 -12.52 0.33 15.28
N ASP A 34 -11.30 0.22 14.75
CA ASP A 34 -10.99 -0.40 13.47
C ASP A 34 -11.94 0.11 12.37
N LEU A 35 -12.02 1.45 12.24
CA LEU A 35 -12.98 2.09 11.34
C LEU A 35 -12.67 1.73 9.88
N GLY A 36 -13.68 1.24 9.18
CA GLY A 36 -13.57 0.93 7.75
C GLY A 36 -13.68 2.19 6.85
N PRO A 37 -13.52 2.00 5.52
CA PRO A 37 -13.40 3.10 4.56
C PRO A 37 -14.57 4.07 4.56
N ASP A 38 -15.81 3.58 4.70
CA ASP A 38 -16.99 4.44 4.68
C ASP A 38 -17.08 5.33 5.93
N ALA A 39 -16.75 4.78 7.11
CA ALA A 39 -16.73 5.53 8.36
C ALA A 39 -15.62 6.59 8.35
N VAL A 40 -14.43 6.25 7.86
CA VAL A 40 -13.30 7.20 7.70
C VAL A 40 -13.65 8.32 6.72
N ARG A 41 -14.24 7.98 5.57
CA ARG A 41 -14.69 9.00 4.60
C ARG A 41 -15.77 9.93 5.19
N ALA A 42 -16.71 9.39 5.94
CA ALA A 42 -17.75 10.19 6.62
C ALA A 42 -17.14 11.09 7.69
N LEU A 43 -16.18 10.58 8.46
CA LEU A 43 -15.53 11.29 9.55
C LEU A 43 -14.60 12.41 9.06
N LEU A 44 -13.76 12.12 8.06
CA LEU A 44 -12.69 13.01 7.61
C LEU A 44 -13.03 13.79 6.32
N GLY A 45 -14.03 13.35 5.56
CA GLY A 45 -14.33 13.88 4.24
C GLY A 45 -14.64 15.39 4.18
N GLY A 46 -15.23 15.93 5.24
CA GLY A 46 -15.55 17.36 5.38
C GLY A 46 -14.44 18.23 5.97
N LEU A 47 -13.37 17.62 6.54
CA LEU A 47 -12.29 18.36 7.20
C LEU A 47 -11.32 18.98 6.21
N PRO A 48 -10.65 20.11 6.55
CA PRO A 48 -9.51 20.66 5.82
C PRO A 48 -8.34 19.66 5.74
N ASN A 49 -7.52 19.74 4.69
CA ASN A 49 -6.43 18.81 4.46
C ASN A 49 -5.33 18.88 5.54
N ASP A 50 -5.03 20.06 6.05
CA ASP A 50 -4.09 20.28 7.16
C ASP A 50 -4.57 19.63 8.46
N GLU A 51 -5.85 19.69 8.77
CA GLU A 51 -6.46 19.02 9.93
C GLU A 51 -6.37 17.49 9.77
N ILE A 52 -6.65 16.95 8.58
CA ILE A 52 -6.52 15.52 8.31
C ILE A 52 -5.05 15.09 8.41
N ALA A 53 -4.11 15.90 7.93
CA ALA A 53 -2.68 15.62 8.05
C ALA A 53 -2.24 15.53 9.52
N LEU A 54 -2.77 16.38 10.39
CA LEU A 54 -2.51 16.30 11.85
C LEU A 54 -3.08 15.02 12.46
N ILE A 55 -4.28 14.60 12.04
CA ILE A 55 -4.89 13.33 12.48
C ILE A 55 -4.04 12.14 12.00
N VAL A 56 -3.66 12.10 10.71
CA VAL A 56 -2.80 11.05 10.13
C VAL A 56 -1.45 11.00 10.84
N SER A 57 -0.87 12.17 11.18
CA SER A 57 0.37 12.24 11.95
C SER A 57 0.25 11.69 13.35
N ALA A 58 -0.92 11.84 13.99
CA ALA A 58 -1.20 11.34 15.33
C ALA A 58 -1.48 9.83 15.35
N ILE A 59 -1.79 9.19 14.20
CA ILE A 59 -1.94 7.74 14.10
C ILE A 59 -0.58 7.09 14.28
N GLY A 60 -0.40 6.36 15.39
CA GLY A 60 0.84 5.67 15.71
C GLY A 60 1.10 4.42 14.88
N SER A 61 0.08 3.85 14.26
CA SER A 61 0.16 2.66 13.40
C SER A 61 0.31 3.07 11.93
N ASP A 62 1.43 2.72 11.33
CA ASP A 62 1.66 2.98 9.89
C ASP A 62 0.64 2.29 9.00
N THR A 63 0.15 1.12 9.38
CA THR A 63 -0.89 0.40 8.64
C THR A 63 -2.17 1.22 8.59
N HIS A 64 -2.71 1.64 9.74
CA HIS A 64 -3.93 2.45 9.78
C HIS A 64 -3.74 3.83 9.11
N ALA A 65 -2.58 4.46 9.26
CA ALA A 65 -2.29 5.74 8.59
C ALA A 65 -2.32 5.60 7.05
N ARG A 66 -1.78 4.50 6.50
CA ARG A 66 -1.85 4.18 5.06
C ARG A 66 -3.28 3.93 4.61
N GLU A 67 -4.02 3.10 5.36
CA GLU A 67 -5.42 2.80 5.07
C GLU A 67 -6.27 4.07 5.00
N VAL A 68 -6.10 5.00 5.95
CA VAL A 68 -6.80 6.29 5.91
C VAL A 68 -6.49 7.06 4.62
N LEU A 69 -5.22 7.12 4.20
CA LEU A 69 -4.84 7.80 2.96
C LEU A 69 -5.38 7.10 1.71
N LEU A 70 -5.43 5.77 1.69
CA LEU A 70 -5.95 4.97 0.58
C LEU A 70 -7.48 5.00 0.48
N TRP A 71 -8.18 5.20 1.59
CA TRP A 71 -9.63 5.26 1.60
C TRP A 71 -10.20 6.62 1.21
N LEU A 72 -9.38 7.68 1.28
CA LEU A 72 -9.74 8.99 0.75
C LEU A 72 -9.46 9.04 -0.77
N PRO A 73 -10.20 9.88 -1.52
CA PRO A 73 -9.91 10.07 -2.94
C PRO A 73 -8.48 10.60 -3.18
N PRO A 74 -7.76 10.17 -4.24
CA PRO A 74 -6.39 10.61 -4.51
C PRO A 74 -6.21 12.13 -4.56
N GLU A 75 -7.18 12.85 -5.11
CA GLU A 75 -7.22 14.30 -5.17
C GLU A 75 -7.31 14.99 -3.80
N LYS A 76 -7.71 14.24 -2.77
CA LYS A 76 -7.68 14.70 -1.36
C LYS A 76 -6.43 14.24 -0.66
N SER A 77 -6.04 12.99 -0.86
CA SER A 77 -4.86 12.38 -0.22
C SER A 77 -3.55 13.00 -0.68
N GLY A 78 -3.44 13.40 -1.97
CA GLY A 78 -2.26 14.10 -2.49
C GLY A 78 -1.94 15.40 -1.71
N PRO A 79 -2.86 16.35 -1.59
CA PRO A 79 -2.67 17.53 -0.74
C PRO A 79 -2.38 17.21 0.73
N ILE A 80 -3.03 16.20 1.33
CA ILE A 80 -2.74 15.79 2.71
C ILE A 80 -1.29 15.35 2.86
N LEU A 81 -0.74 14.61 1.88
CA LEU A 81 0.67 14.20 1.89
C LEU A 81 1.63 15.38 1.89
N THR A 82 1.26 16.53 1.30
CA THR A 82 2.09 17.73 1.29
C THR A 82 2.12 18.48 2.62
N GLU A 83 1.09 18.28 3.45
CA GLU A 83 1.00 18.86 4.79
C GLU A 83 1.72 18.00 5.86
N LEU A 84 2.05 16.74 5.52
CA LEU A 84 2.84 15.87 6.40
C LEU A 84 4.32 16.25 6.38
N ASP A 85 5.06 15.89 7.43
CA ASP A 85 6.51 15.85 7.37
C ASP A 85 6.97 14.98 6.18
N PRO A 86 7.88 15.44 5.31
CA PRO A 86 8.26 14.71 4.10
C PRO A 86 8.83 13.32 4.35
N ALA A 87 9.56 13.11 5.45
CA ALA A 87 10.08 11.78 5.81
C ALA A 87 8.93 10.87 6.27
N ARG A 88 7.93 11.41 6.97
CA ARG A 88 6.72 10.68 7.34
C ARG A 88 5.89 10.28 6.13
N ALA A 89 5.62 11.23 5.23
CA ALA A 89 4.91 10.96 3.97
C ALA A 89 5.62 9.87 3.16
N ALA A 90 6.94 9.95 3.04
CA ALA A 90 7.77 8.95 2.37
C ALA A 90 7.66 7.56 3.02
N SER A 91 7.73 7.48 4.36
CA SER A 91 7.60 6.22 5.09
C SER A 91 6.24 5.55 4.85
N LEU A 92 5.16 6.32 4.84
CA LEU A 92 3.82 5.82 4.55
C LEU A 92 3.72 5.31 3.12
N LEU A 93 4.15 6.11 2.14
CA LEU A 93 4.10 5.77 0.72
C LEU A 93 4.94 4.53 0.37
N VAL A 94 6.14 4.39 0.94
CA VAL A 94 6.99 3.22 0.68
C VAL A 94 6.36 1.91 1.15
N GLY A 95 5.51 1.97 2.16
CA GLY A 95 4.79 0.80 2.67
C GLY A 95 3.48 0.47 1.95
N MET A 96 3.09 1.26 0.93
CA MET A 96 1.90 1.01 0.08
C MET A 96 2.26 0.16 -1.14
N PRO A 97 1.29 -0.52 -1.78
CA PRO A 97 1.46 -1.09 -3.12
C PRO A 97 1.97 -0.03 -4.11
N SER A 98 2.74 -0.43 -5.10
CA SER A 98 3.45 0.51 -5.99
C SER A 98 2.52 1.30 -6.90
N ASP A 99 1.41 0.73 -7.34
CA ASP A 99 0.36 1.39 -8.11
C ASP A 99 -0.34 2.47 -7.27
N GLU A 100 -0.82 2.14 -6.08
CA GLU A 100 -1.44 3.08 -5.14
C GLU A 100 -0.48 4.22 -4.76
N ARG A 101 0.79 3.89 -4.52
CA ARG A 101 1.85 4.87 -4.28
C ARG A 101 2.02 5.83 -5.47
N ALA A 102 1.99 5.30 -6.68
CA ALA A 102 2.13 6.10 -7.90
C ALA A 102 0.94 7.04 -8.09
N ASP A 103 -0.29 6.56 -7.85
CA ASP A 103 -1.51 7.36 -7.95
C ASP A 103 -1.51 8.52 -6.95
N LEU A 104 -1.14 8.25 -5.70
CA LEU A 104 -1.04 9.31 -4.69
C LEU A 104 0.06 10.32 -5.03
N LEU A 105 1.21 9.86 -5.52
CA LEU A 105 2.29 10.75 -5.98
C LEU A 105 1.88 11.56 -7.22
N ALA A 106 1.07 11.02 -8.10
CA ALA A 106 0.56 11.76 -9.27
C ALA A 106 -0.32 12.94 -8.85
N ALA A 107 -1.05 12.81 -7.74
CA ALA A 107 -1.90 13.87 -7.18
C ALA A 107 -1.13 14.93 -6.38
N VAL A 108 0.20 14.77 -6.19
CA VAL A 108 1.08 15.74 -5.50
C VAL A 108 1.78 16.63 -6.52
N ASP A 109 1.89 17.93 -6.24
CA ASP A 109 2.67 18.86 -7.06
C ASP A 109 4.12 18.39 -7.22
N ARG A 110 4.69 18.61 -8.42
CA ARG A 110 6.01 18.10 -8.78
C ARG A 110 7.10 18.48 -7.75
N GLY A 111 7.13 19.72 -7.30
CA GLY A 111 8.15 20.18 -6.34
C GLY A 111 8.05 19.47 -4.99
N GLN A 112 6.85 19.28 -4.48
CA GLN A 112 6.59 18.55 -3.24
C GLN A 112 6.85 17.07 -3.41
N ARG A 113 6.45 16.49 -4.55
CA ARG A 113 6.75 15.10 -4.91
C ARG A 113 8.24 14.81 -4.90
N ASP A 114 9.06 15.68 -5.50
CA ASP A 114 10.52 15.53 -5.53
C ASP A 114 11.11 15.55 -4.11
N ILE A 115 10.58 16.40 -3.22
CA ILE A 115 10.97 16.44 -1.81
C ILE A 115 10.64 15.12 -1.10
N ILE A 116 9.41 14.65 -1.21
CA ILE A 116 8.98 13.37 -0.60
C ILE A 116 9.81 12.21 -1.14
N GLN A 117 9.99 12.12 -2.46
CA GLN A 117 10.78 11.05 -3.10
C GLN A 117 12.26 11.10 -2.73
N SER A 118 12.80 12.26 -2.30
CA SER A 118 14.19 12.34 -1.82
C SER A 118 14.43 11.47 -0.60
N HIS A 119 13.39 11.16 0.18
CA HIS A 119 13.42 10.28 1.35
C HIS A 119 13.17 8.80 1.01
N PHE A 120 12.87 8.46 -0.24
CA PHE A 120 12.65 7.07 -0.65
C PHE A 120 13.96 6.29 -0.70
N PRO A 121 13.95 4.98 -0.37
CA PRO A 121 14.99 4.06 -0.79
C PRO A 121 15.18 4.08 -2.31
N ALA A 122 16.38 3.77 -2.79
CA ALA A 122 16.71 3.84 -4.22
C ALA A 122 15.78 2.99 -5.10
N GLU A 123 15.40 1.80 -4.64
CA GLU A 123 14.48 0.89 -5.33
C GLU A 123 13.09 1.52 -5.47
N ALA A 124 12.48 1.96 -4.36
CA ALA A 124 11.15 2.58 -4.37
C ALA A 124 11.10 3.87 -5.23
N ARG A 125 12.20 4.64 -5.23
CA ARG A 125 12.32 5.84 -6.08
C ARG A 125 12.34 5.48 -7.56
N SER A 126 13.10 4.44 -7.92
CA SER A 126 13.18 3.96 -9.31
C SER A 126 11.82 3.44 -9.81
N ASP A 127 11.13 2.67 -8.97
CA ASP A 127 9.80 2.14 -9.29
C ASP A 127 8.77 3.26 -9.46
N ALA A 128 8.72 4.21 -8.53
CA ALA A 128 7.85 5.37 -8.62
C ALA A 128 8.11 6.18 -9.91
N ALA A 129 9.38 6.44 -10.23
CA ALA A 129 9.74 7.16 -11.45
C ALA A 129 9.30 6.42 -12.73
N ARG A 130 9.32 5.09 -12.72
CA ARG A 130 8.86 4.25 -13.83
C ARG A 130 7.33 4.28 -13.96
N LEU A 131 6.61 4.07 -12.86
CA LEU A 131 5.15 4.00 -12.86
C LEU A 131 4.50 5.34 -13.21
N LEU A 132 5.04 6.45 -12.72
CA LEU A 132 4.56 7.81 -13.04
C LEU A 132 4.67 8.19 -14.53
N ASN A 133 5.34 7.39 -15.37
CA ASN A 133 5.38 7.61 -16.82
C ASN A 133 4.22 6.93 -17.57
N TYR A 134 3.43 6.10 -16.89
CA TYR A 134 2.26 5.47 -17.50
C TYR A 134 1.00 6.29 -17.25
N GLU A 135 0.06 6.19 -18.19
CA GLU A 135 -1.30 6.71 -17.98
C GLU A 135 -1.99 5.88 -16.88
N PRO A 136 -2.72 6.51 -15.93
CA PRO A 136 -3.32 5.80 -14.79
C PRO A 136 -4.22 4.61 -15.20
N ASP A 137 -5.01 4.76 -16.26
CA ASP A 137 -5.93 3.73 -16.77
C ASP A 137 -5.26 2.71 -17.71
N SER A 138 -3.96 2.79 -17.91
CA SER A 138 -3.22 1.84 -18.73
C SER A 138 -2.81 0.61 -17.92
N ALA A 139 -2.50 -0.50 -18.62
CA ALA A 139 -1.95 -1.69 -17.96
C ALA A 139 -0.66 -1.39 -17.18
N GLY A 140 0.13 -0.43 -17.64
CA GLY A 140 1.35 0.02 -16.93
C GLY A 140 1.04 0.81 -15.67
N GLY A 141 -0.02 1.64 -15.67
CA GLY A 141 -0.47 2.39 -14.49
C GLY A 141 -1.07 1.49 -13.40
N LEU A 142 -1.76 0.42 -13.81
CA LEU A 142 -2.37 -0.57 -12.91
C LEU A 142 -1.40 -1.70 -12.51
N MET A 143 -0.12 -1.58 -12.83
CA MET A 143 0.86 -2.63 -12.59
C MET A 143 1.51 -2.51 -11.22
N GLU A 144 1.34 -3.53 -10.39
CA GLU A 144 2.13 -3.70 -9.18
C GLU A 144 3.54 -4.21 -9.52
N THR A 145 4.55 -3.67 -8.85
CA THR A 145 5.95 -4.11 -8.98
C THR A 145 6.36 -5.10 -7.89
N GLU A 146 5.52 -5.26 -6.90
CA GLU A 146 5.69 -6.18 -5.79
C GLU A 146 5.14 -7.56 -6.16
N PHE A 147 5.99 -8.43 -6.66
CA PHE A 147 5.64 -9.82 -6.99
C PHE A 147 6.71 -10.81 -6.52
N VAL A 148 6.31 -12.06 -6.35
CA VAL A 148 7.21 -13.16 -6.01
C VAL A 148 7.54 -13.94 -7.28
N ALA A 149 8.82 -13.96 -7.66
CA ALA A 149 9.28 -14.71 -8.82
C ALA A 149 10.50 -15.57 -8.47
N TYR A 150 10.53 -16.80 -9.01
CA TYR A 150 11.61 -17.74 -8.80
C TYR A 150 12.02 -18.40 -10.12
N PRO A 151 13.28 -18.85 -10.23
CA PRO A 151 13.70 -19.70 -11.34
C PRO A 151 12.83 -20.98 -11.40
N GLU A 152 12.31 -21.34 -12.56
CA GLU A 152 11.45 -22.51 -12.74
C GLU A 152 12.13 -23.84 -12.33
N ARG A 153 13.47 -23.87 -12.33
CA ARG A 153 14.30 -25.00 -11.92
C ARG A 153 14.37 -25.20 -10.40
N TRP A 154 13.98 -24.17 -9.62
CA TRP A 154 13.98 -24.30 -8.17
C TRP A 154 12.99 -25.37 -7.70
N THR A 155 13.29 -25.97 -6.56
CA THR A 155 12.38 -26.88 -5.88
C THR A 155 11.41 -26.08 -4.98
N VAL A 156 10.33 -26.72 -4.62
CA VAL A 156 9.37 -26.20 -3.62
C VAL A 156 10.10 -25.81 -2.32
N ARG A 157 11.05 -26.64 -1.88
CA ARG A 157 11.87 -26.38 -0.67
C ARG A 157 12.65 -25.08 -0.76
N GLU A 158 13.26 -24.80 -1.89
CA GLU A 158 14.05 -23.57 -2.10
C GLU A 158 13.15 -22.33 -2.08
N ALA A 159 12.00 -22.38 -2.74
CA ALA A 159 11.03 -21.29 -2.74
C ALA A 159 10.46 -21.03 -1.33
N ILE A 160 10.04 -22.06 -0.61
CA ILE A 160 9.52 -21.92 0.77
C ILE A 160 10.60 -21.36 1.70
N ARG A 161 11.86 -21.79 1.54
CA ARG A 161 12.96 -21.26 2.33
C ARG A 161 13.18 -19.78 2.08
N ASP A 162 13.14 -19.35 0.84
CA ASP A 162 13.27 -17.93 0.46
C ASP A 162 12.12 -17.10 1.02
N LEU A 163 10.87 -17.55 0.85
CA LEU A 163 9.68 -16.87 1.39
C LEU A 163 9.80 -16.65 2.92
N ARG A 164 10.28 -17.66 3.65
CA ARG A 164 10.47 -17.57 5.11
C ARG A 164 11.63 -16.66 5.48
N ALA A 165 12.73 -16.72 4.75
CA ALA A 165 13.91 -15.90 5.01
C ALA A 165 13.63 -14.41 4.73
N ASN A 166 12.79 -14.10 3.74
CA ASN A 166 12.46 -12.77 3.30
C ASN A 166 11.03 -12.35 3.71
N GLN A 167 10.50 -12.88 4.81
CA GLN A 167 9.13 -12.64 5.25
C GLN A 167 8.77 -11.14 5.36
N GLN A 168 9.71 -10.30 5.79
CA GLN A 168 9.48 -8.85 5.91
C GLN A 168 9.27 -8.19 4.54
N ARG A 169 10.01 -8.64 3.51
CA ARG A 169 9.86 -8.15 2.14
C ARG A 169 8.49 -8.52 1.57
N TYR A 170 8.01 -9.71 1.87
CA TYR A 170 6.77 -10.24 1.33
C TYR A 170 5.53 -9.99 2.21
N ALA A 171 5.71 -9.44 3.41
CA ALA A 171 4.61 -9.22 4.36
C ALA A 171 3.55 -8.23 3.85
N ALA A 172 3.96 -7.25 3.04
CA ALA A 172 3.06 -6.26 2.45
C ALA A 172 2.44 -6.73 1.12
N ILE A 173 2.89 -7.89 0.59
CA ILE A 173 2.44 -8.42 -0.70
C ILE A 173 1.39 -9.48 -0.44
N GLY A 174 0.20 -9.33 -1.03
CA GLY A 174 -0.84 -10.35 -1.03
C GLY A 174 -0.48 -11.51 -1.95
N VAL A 175 0.52 -12.33 -1.58
CA VAL A 175 1.05 -13.41 -2.43
C VAL A 175 0.00 -14.47 -2.70
N GLN A 176 -0.65 -14.40 -3.85
CA GLN A 176 -1.57 -15.45 -4.34
C GLN A 176 -0.87 -16.40 -5.32
N TYR A 177 0.08 -15.88 -6.06
CA TYR A 177 0.81 -16.60 -7.11
C TYR A 177 2.32 -16.39 -6.99
N VAL A 178 3.05 -17.39 -7.48
CA VAL A 178 4.49 -17.32 -7.70
C VAL A 178 4.73 -17.35 -9.20
N TYR A 179 5.50 -16.40 -9.70
CA TYR A 179 5.89 -16.32 -11.11
C TYR A 179 7.16 -17.13 -11.35
N LEU A 180 7.20 -17.89 -12.44
CA LEU A 180 8.34 -18.72 -12.77
C LEU A 180 9.09 -18.14 -13.97
N LEU A 181 10.41 -18.05 -13.82
CA LEU A 181 11.28 -17.44 -14.80
C LEU A 181 12.28 -18.46 -15.34
N ASP A 182 12.58 -18.38 -16.65
CA ASP A 182 13.68 -19.11 -17.27
C ASP A 182 15.06 -18.49 -16.94
N SER A 183 16.12 -19.03 -17.57
CA SER A 183 17.48 -18.50 -17.43
C SER A 183 17.67 -17.09 -17.97
N ASP A 184 16.81 -16.65 -18.89
CA ASP A 184 16.82 -15.32 -19.50
C ASP A 184 15.89 -14.34 -18.78
N SER A 185 15.38 -14.71 -17.59
CA SER A 185 14.42 -13.94 -16.78
C SER A 185 13.08 -13.69 -17.49
N ARG A 186 12.67 -14.57 -18.40
CA ARG A 186 11.38 -14.52 -19.07
C ARG A 186 10.35 -15.34 -18.29
N LEU A 187 9.14 -14.84 -18.24
CA LEU A 187 8.02 -15.53 -17.60
C LEU A 187 7.69 -16.83 -18.35
N THR A 188 7.81 -17.97 -17.68
CA THR A 188 7.51 -19.30 -18.23
C THR A 188 6.23 -19.89 -17.65
N GLY A 189 5.77 -19.41 -16.52
CA GLY A 189 4.54 -19.88 -15.91
C GLY A 189 4.19 -19.21 -14.61
N VAL A 190 3.00 -19.57 -14.14
CA VAL A 190 2.44 -19.08 -12.87
C VAL A 190 1.96 -20.27 -12.05
N ALA A 191 2.33 -20.32 -10.77
CA ALA A 191 1.90 -21.35 -9.83
C ALA A 191 1.18 -20.71 -8.64
N PRO A 192 -0.01 -21.19 -8.23
CA PRO A 192 -0.66 -20.74 -7.02
C PRO A 192 0.18 -21.04 -5.78
N ILE A 193 0.27 -20.10 -4.84
CA ILE A 193 0.99 -20.31 -3.58
C ILE A 193 0.46 -21.52 -2.81
N ARG A 194 -0.86 -21.78 -2.90
CA ARG A 194 -1.49 -22.94 -2.32
C ARG A 194 -0.88 -24.26 -2.82
N ASP A 195 -0.66 -24.37 -4.14
CA ASP A 195 -0.14 -25.59 -4.73
C ASP A 195 1.33 -25.81 -4.34
N LEU A 196 2.08 -24.71 -4.19
CA LEU A 196 3.43 -24.73 -3.65
C LEU A 196 3.43 -25.26 -2.20
N MET A 197 2.52 -24.77 -1.35
CA MET A 197 2.44 -25.18 0.05
C MET A 197 1.99 -26.63 0.26
N LEU A 198 1.21 -27.20 -0.68
CA LEU A 198 0.68 -28.56 -0.61
C LEU A 198 1.52 -29.60 -1.35
N SER A 199 2.57 -29.17 -2.06
CA SER A 199 3.42 -30.06 -2.85
C SER A 199 4.59 -30.63 -2.05
N ALA A 200 5.11 -31.76 -2.51
CA ALA A 200 6.32 -32.34 -1.95
C ALA A 200 7.51 -31.39 -2.16
N GLU A 201 8.38 -31.28 -1.16
CA GLU A 201 9.45 -30.28 -1.11
C GLU A 201 10.51 -30.42 -2.21
N ASP A 202 10.69 -31.63 -2.75
CA ASP A 202 11.67 -31.96 -3.80
C ASP A 202 11.15 -31.74 -5.22
N ARG A 203 9.86 -31.40 -5.39
CA ARG A 203 9.28 -31.14 -6.69
C ARG A 203 9.85 -29.87 -7.30
N PRO A 204 10.20 -29.87 -8.60
CA PRO A 204 10.57 -28.64 -9.30
C PRO A 204 9.36 -27.74 -9.50
N LEU A 205 9.54 -26.43 -9.38
CA LEU A 205 8.47 -25.44 -9.54
C LEU A 205 7.83 -25.51 -10.92
N SER A 206 8.59 -25.83 -11.97
CA SER A 206 8.08 -26.03 -13.33
C SER A 206 6.95 -27.06 -13.43
N SER A 207 6.88 -28.00 -12.46
CA SER A 207 5.80 -29.01 -12.41
C SER A 207 4.50 -28.49 -11.79
N LEU A 208 4.50 -27.31 -11.20
CA LEU A 208 3.35 -26.68 -10.54
C LEU A 208 2.65 -25.65 -11.43
N VAL A 209 3.15 -25.43 -12.64
CA VAL A 209 2.60 -24.43 -13.56
C VAL A 209 1.15 -24.73 -13.91
N THR A 210 0.25 -23.83 -13.55
CA THR A 210 -1.19 -23.93 -13.88
C THR A 210 -1.57 -23.10 -15.09
N ARG A 211 -0.81 -22.05 -15.40
CA ARG A 211 -0.98 -21.21 -16.60
C ARG A 211 0.37 -20.89 -17.21
N ARG A 212 0.47 -20.99 -18.52
CA ARG A 212 1.60 -20.49 -19.29
C ARG A 212 1.19 -19.16 -19.91
N PRO A 213 2.08 -18.15 -19.93
CA PRO A 213 1.84 -16.94 -20.69
C PRO A 213 1.64 -17.29 -22.19
N ALA A 214 0.77 -16.54 -22.85
CA ALA A 214 0.52 -16.68 -24.28
C ALA A 214 1.69 -16.09 -25.10
#